data_0a8be4781b7b4612d7a7147482d9b098
#
_entry.id   0a8be4781b7b4612d7a7147482d9b098
#
_cell.length_a   1.000
_cell.length_b   1.000
_cell.length_c   1.000
_cell.angle_alpha   90.00
_cell.angle_beta   90.00
_cell.angle_gamma   90.00
#
_symmetry.space_group_name_H-M   'P 1'
#
loop_
_entity.id
_entity.type
_entity.pdbx_description
1 polymer ?
#
loop_
_entity_poly.entity_id
_entity_poly.type
_entity_poly.pdbx_seq_one_letter_code
_entity_poly.pdbx_strand_id
1 'polypeptide(L)'
;MLRKTAAAALTLLGLAVGPAPGVAETAPFRPQHATGYFFVGGHYAGAEGKTTARGQMFVQYRAPERITQPYPVVMVHGTAQTGTNFLGTPDGRPGWADRFAAKGFAVYVVDQVGRGRSGGDPETYGPYARLPVEDLETVFTGQERSSLYPQAKLHSQWPGGPGVRGNAAFDQFYLSQVPYIDSALKSEELVDPALIALLDKIGPAILLTHSQAGVFGWAVSDQRPDLVKAHVAIEPNGPTFYDIRFKGGADWYERVGEARARPYGITRVPLHFEPPVSGPTDLAVVQAATAAAPDKIRCWLQVDPARTLPNLARVPAVIVTAEASFRATMDDCTAAFLTQAGAKPDRLVLAEHGIRGNGHMMMLEANSDAVADAIIGWIKGKTQAPARP
;
A
#
# COMPACT_ATOMS: atom_id res chain seq x y z
N MET A 1 -47.30 -61.47 33.73
CA MET A 1 -46.84 -61.16 32.39
C MET A 1 -45.69 -60.14 32.50
N LEU A 2 -44.45 -60.66 32.52
CA LEU A 2 -43.26 -59.84 32.61
C LEU A 2 -42.81 -59.43 31.18
N ARG A 3 -42.70 -58.16 30.91
CA ARG A 3 -42.02 -57.68 29.70
C ARG A 3 -40.56 -57.41 29.98
N LYS A 4 -39.69 -58.13 29.27
CA LYS A 4 -38.23 -57.94 29.28
C LYS A 4 -37.91 -56.80 28.35
N THR A 5 -37.27 -55.74 28.87
CA THR A 5 -36.65 -54.62 28.06
C THR A 5 -35.21 -55.01 27.71
N ALA A 6 -34.92 -55.11 26.45
CA ALA A 6 -33.54 -55.31 25.94
C ALA A 6 -32.86 -53.96 25.80
N ALA A 7 -31.71 -53.75 26.43
CA ALA A 7 -30.86 -52.60 26.25
C ALA A 7 -29.89 -52.86 25.07
N ALA A 8 -29.94 -52.04 24.05
CA ALA A 8 -28.99 -52.06 22.96
C ALA A 8 -27.78 -51.18 23.31
N ALA A 9 -26.61 -51.80 23.35
CA ALA A 9 -25.34 -51.09 23.52
C ALA A 9 -24.89 -50.51 22.18
N LEU A 10 -24.78 -49.18 22.11
CA LEU A 10 -24.23 -48.47 20.95
C LEU A 10 -22.70 -48.41 21.10
N THR A 11 -21.97 -49.14 20.27
CA THR A 11 -20.51 -49.08 20.18
C THR A 11 -20.13 -47.89 19.32
N LEU A 12 -19.60 -46.83 19.90
CA LEU A 12 -18.99 -45.72 19.17
C LEU A 12 -17.64 -46.16 18.57
N LEU A 13 -17.58 -46.37 17.24
CA LEU A 13 -16.30 -46.44 16.52
C LEU A 13 -15.71 -45.01 16.45
N GLY A 14 -14.67 -44.78 17.22
CA GLY A 14 -13.83 -43.59 17.09
C GLY A 14 -13.03 -43.67 15.80
N LEU A 15 -13.40 -42.88 14.79
CA LEU A 15 -12.54 -42.60 13.61
C LEU A 15 -11.35 -41.77 14.08
N ALA A 16 -10.17 -42.38 14.16
CA ALA A 16 -8.91 -41.67 14.32
C ALA A 16 -8.66 -40.84 13.08
N VAL A 17 -8.87 -39.51 13.14
CA VAL A 17 -8.43 -38.59 12.12
C VAL A 17 -6.91 -38.52 12.21
N GLY A 18 -6.23 -39.19 11.28
CA GLY A 18 -4.79 -39.03 11.11
C GLY A 18 -4.42 -37.59 10.79
N PRO A 19 -3.21 -37.14 11.13
CA PRO A 19 -2.78 -35.78 10.78
C PRO A 19 -2.89 -35.60 9.28
N ALA A 20 -3.50 -34.47 8.86
CA ALA A 20 -3.54 -34.08 7.46
C ALA A 20 -2.11 -34.05 6.90
N PRO A 21 -1.88 -34.51 5.65
CA PRO A 21 -0.56 -34.46 5.05
C PRO A 21 -0.10 -33.01 5.05
N GLY A 22 1.03 -32.76 5.74
CA GLY A 22 1.65 -31.45 5.77
C GLY A 22 1.88 -31.00 4.33
N VAL A 23 1.39 -29.81 3.99
CA VAL A 23 1.71 -29.16 2.72
C VAL A 23 3.23 -29.06 2.67
N ALA A 24 3.87 -29.77 1.76
CA ALA A 24 5.30 -29.68 1.56
C ALA A 24 5.65 -28.20 1.31
N GLU A 25 6.49 -27.65 2.16
CA GLU A 25 6.97 -26.27 2.05
C GLU A 25 7.71 -26.16 0.73
N THR A 26 7.04 -25.64 -0.30
CA THR A 26 7.64 -25.45 -1.61
C THR A 26 8.66 -24.33 -1.49
N ALA A 27 9.88 -24.55 -2.00
CA ALA A 27 10.93 -23.53 -2.01
C ALA A 27 10.39 -22.24 -2.64
N PRO A 28 10.75 -21.06 -2.09
CA PRO A 28 10.30 -19.77 -2.62
C PRO A 28 10.61 -19.63 -4.12
N PHE A 29 9.65 -19.07 -4.86
CA PHE A 29 9.82 -18.79 -6.28
C PHE A 29 11.04 -17.89 -6.51
N ARG A 30 11.89 -18.28 -7.46
CA ARG A 30 13.04 -17.50 -7.91
C ARG A 30 12.89 -17.21 -9.41
N PRO A 31 13.12 -15.93 -9.83
CA PRO A 31 13.13 -15.60 -11.26
C PRO A 31 14.15 -16.45 -12.03
N GLN A 32 13.70 -17.07 -13.11
CA GLN A 32 14.56 -17.86 -14.02
C GLN A 32 15.08 -17.03 -15.19
N HIS A 33 14.46 -15.88 -15.46
CA HIS A 33 14.79 -14.95 -16.54
C HIS A 33 14.84 -13.53 -16.00
N ALA A 34 15.45 -12.61 -16.76
CA ALA A 34 15.52 -11.19 -16.39
C ALA A 34 14.15 -10.56 -16.23
N THR A 35 13.16 -11.05 -16.96
CA THR A 35 11.77 -10.57 -16.90
C THR A 35 10.79 -11.73 -17.06
N GLY A 36 9.62 -11.58 -16.48
CA GLY A 36 8.52 -12.52 -16.64
C GLY A 36 7.31 -12.09 -15.83
N TYR A 37 6.29 -12.92 -15.81
CA TYR A 37 5.09 -12.67 -15.01
C TYR A 37 4.47 -13.98 -14.51
N PHE A 38 3.62 -13.85 -13.52
CA PHE A 38 2.75 -14.91 -13.02
C PHE A 38 1.53 -14.29 -12.33
N PHE A 39 0.58 -15.12 -11.92
CA PHE A 39 -0.56 -14.70 -11.11
C PHE A 39 -0.50 -15.34 -9.73
N VAL A 40 -1.03 -14.62 -8.72
CA VAL A 40 -1.16 -15.11 -7.34
C VAL A 40 -2.56 -14.84 -6.82
N GLY A 41 -2.90 -15.47 -5.69
CA GLY A 41 -4.23 -15.40 -5.14
C GLY A 41 -5.27 -16.00 -6.09
N GLY A 42 -6.50 -15.54 -5.94
CA GLY A 42 -7.60 -16.00 -6.76
C GLY A 42 -8.13 -17.39 -6.37
N HIS A 43 -9.36 -17.62 -6.77
CA HIS A 43 -10.06 -18.88 -6.60
C HIS A 43 -11.09 -19.06 -7.71
N TYR A 44 -11.49 -20.30 -7.96
CA TYR A 44 -12.58 -20.58 -8.87
C TYR A 44 -13.94 -20.40 -8.19
N ALA A 45 -14.84 -19.65 -8.80
CA ALA A 45 -16.18 -19.36 -8.27
C ALA A 45 -17.22 -19.36 -9.40
N GLY A 46 -18.46 -19.70 -9.07
CA GLY A 46 -19.59 -19.76 -10.00
C GLY A 46 -20.32 -21.09 -9.92
N ALA A 47 -21.46 -21.19 -10.64
CA ALA A 47 -22.19 -22.42 -10.80
C ALA A 47 -21.45 -23.37 -11.76
N GLU A 48 -21.77 -24.66 -11.70
CA GLU A 48 -21.23 -25.68 -12.62
C GLU A 48 -21.45 -25.27 -14.09
N GLY A 49 -20.43 -25.36 -14.91
CA GLY A 49 -20.43 -24.93 -16.31
C GLY A 49 -20.29 -23.40 -16.52
N LYS A 50 -20.22 -22.60 -15.43
CA LYS A 50 -20.03 -21.13 -15.46
C LYS A 50 -18.94 -20.68 -14.47
N THR A 51 -18.05 -21.56 -14.07
CA THR A 51 -16.97 -21.27 -13.13
C THR A 51 -15.93 -20.36 -13.76
N THR A 52 -15.54 -19.30 -13.04
CA THR A 52 -14.53 -18.33 -13.46
C THR A 52 -13.51 -18.12 -12.35
N ALA A 53 -12.30 -17.67 -12.69
CA ALA A 53 -11.31 -17.26 -11.70
C ALA A 53 -11.61 -15.83 -11.21
N ARG A 54 -11.49 -15.59 -9.90
CA ARG A 54 -11.75 -14.30 -9.23
C ARG A 54 -10.69 -14.03 -8.18
N GLY A 55 -10.38 -12.75 -7.92
CA GLY A 55 -9.44 -12.33 -6.89
C GLY A 55 -7.96 -12.56 -7.23
N GLN A 56 -7.64 -12.88 -8.48
CA GLN A 56 -6.25 -13.02 -8.95
C GLN A 56 -5.56 -11.66 -9.04
N MET A 57 -4.25 -11.66 -8.76
CA MET A 57 -3.35 -10.52 -8.91
C MET A 57 -2.26 -10.86 -9.93
N PHE A 58 -2.09 -10.01 -10.93
CA PHE A 58 -0.99 -10.08 -11.88
C PHE A 58 0.29 -9.55 -11.22
N VAL A 59 1.38 -10.27 -11.43
CA VAL A 59 2.71 -9.94 -10.92
C VAL A 59 3.71 -9.99 -12.07
N GLN A 60 4.33 -8.87 -12.41
CA GLN A 60 5.46 -8.80 -13.32
C GLN A 60 6.74 -8.70 -12.51
N TYR A 61 7.81 -9.39 -12.93
CA TYR A 61 9.09 -9.25 -12.26
C TYR A 61 10.20 -8.72 -13.17
N ARG A 62 11.18 -8.05 -12.54
CA ARG A 62 12.48 -7.68 -13.06
C ARG A 62 13.53 -8.31 -12.16
N ALA A 63 14.47 -9.05 -12.73
CA ALA A 63 15.60 -9.62 -12.01
C ALA A 63 16.90 -9.18 -12.68
N PRO A 64 17.88 -8.69 -11.92
CA PRO A 64 19.22 -8.45 -12.44
C PRO A 64 19.89 -9.79 -12.80
N GLU A 65 20.89 -9.75 -13.65
CA GLU A 65 21.72 -10.93 -13.95
C GLU A 65 22.23 -11.62 -12.68
N ARG A 66 22.58 -10.82 -11.68
CA ARG A 66 22.98 -11.28 -10.36
C ARG A 66 22.20 -10.55 -9.25
N ILE A 67 21.37 -11.28 -8.53
CA ILE A 67 20.69 -10.78 -7.34
C ILE A 67 21.71 -10.68 -6.20
N THR A 68 21.94 -9.47 -5.69
CA THR A 68 22.93 -9.19 -4.62
C THR A 68 22.27 -8.70 -3.34
N GLN A 69 20.98 -8.38 -3.36
CA GLN A 69 20.24 -7.93 -2.18
C GLN A 69 19.52 -9.10 -1.51
N PRO A 70 19.44 -9.13 -0.16
CA PRO A 70 18.92 -10.30 0.56
C PRO A 70 17.42 -10.53 0.36
N TYR A 71 16.67 -9.46 0.10
CA TYR A 71 15.21 -9.53 -0.06
C TYR A 71 14.76 -8.84 -1.36
N PRO A 72 13.77 -9.40 -2.06
CA PRO A 72 13.15 -8.74 -3.20
C PRO A 72 12.29 -7.56 -2.75
N VAL A 73 11.95 -6.68 -3.70
CA VAL A 73 11.03 -5.56 -3.50
C VAL A 73 9.73 -5.82 -4.23
N VAL A 74 8.60 -5.71 -3.53
CA VAL A 74 7.25 -5.75 -4.10
C VAL A 74 6.74 -4.31 -4.20
N MET A 75 6.48 -3.83 -5.42
CA MET A 75 5.99 -2.48 -5.69
C MET A 75 4.49 -2.48 -5.97
N VAL A 76 3.74 -1.72 -5.18
CA VAL A 76 2.27 -1.66 -5.22
C VAL A 76 1.82 -0.21 -5.48
N HIS A 77 1.15 -0.01 -6.60
CA HIS A 77 0.71 1.31 -7.10
C HIS A 77 -0.49 1.91 -6.35
N GLY A 78 -0.78 3.19 -6.58
CA GLY A 78 -1.88 3.95 -6.00
C GLY A 78 -3.23 3.82 -6.72
N THR A 79 -4.16 4.73 -6.40
CA THR A 79 -5.51 4.81 -6.98
C THR A 79 -5.46 5.06 -8.48
N ALA A 80 -6.36 4.42 -9.23
CA ALA A 80 -6.52 4.54 -10.69
C ALA A 80 -5.29 4.16 -11.53
N GLN A 81 -4.25 3.60 -10.94
CA GLN A 81 -2.99 3.26 -11.57
C GLN A 81 -2.82 1.75 -11.71
N THR A 82 -1.75 1.36 -12.38
CA THR A 82 -1.26 -0.01 -12.48
C THR A 82 0.23 -0.05 -12.19
N GLY A 83 0.85 -1.22 -12.28
CA GLY A 83 2.30 -1.36 -12.17
C GLY A 83 3.11 -0.50 -13.14
N THR A 84 2.49 0.07 -14.18
CA THR A 84 3.15 0.99 -15.12
C THR A 84 3.84 2.17 -14.44
N ASN A 85 3.36 2.60 -13.26
CA ASN A 85 3.99 3.66 -12.48
C ASN A 85 5.46 3.38 -12.09
N PHE A 86 5.85 2.12 -12.09
CA PHE A 86 7.19 1.70 -11.70
C PHE A 86 7.99 1.13 -12.87
N LEU A 87 7.36 0.91 -14.04
CA LEU A 87 7.98 0.29 -15.21
C LEU A 87 8.64 1.29 -16.15
N GLY A 88 8.28 2.57 -16.06
CA GLY A 88 8.81 3.66 -16.86
C GLY A 88 8.26 4.99 -16.39
N THR A 89 8.73 6.08 -17.00
CA THR A 89 8.22 7.43 -16.75
C THR A 89 7.48 7.94 -17.98
N PRO A 90 6.56 8.91 -17.84
CA PRO A 90 5.76 9.40 -18.97
C PRO A 90 6.58 10.16 -20.02
N ASP A 91 7.81 10.56 -19.70
CA ASP A 91 8.79 11.17 -20.59
C ASP A 91 9.80 10.18 -21.18
N GLY A 92 9.57 8.84 -20.99
CA GLY A 92 10.32 7.77 -21.64
C GLY A 92 11.58 7.31 -20.92
N ARG A 93 11.87 7.78 -19.70
CA ARG A 93 12.99 7.27 -18.89
C ARG A 93 12.67 5.92 -18.27
N PRO A 94 13.70 5.10 -17.89
CA PRO A 94 13.49 3.90 -17.10
C PRO A 94 12.76 4.18 -15.78
N GLY A 95 11.90 3.24 -15.36
CA GLY A 95 11.18 3.35 -14.09
C GLY A 95 11.97 2.80 -12.90
N TRP A 96 11.39 2.92 -11.72
CA TRP A 96 12.00 2.43 -10.48
C TRP A 96 12.26 0.93 -10.48
N ALA A 97 11.45 0.13 -11.18
CA ALA A 97 11.69 -1.31 -11.28
C ALA A 97 13.06 -1.62 -11.91
N ASP A 98 13.43 -0.90 -12.97
CA ASP A 98 14.74 -1.04 -13.61
C ASP A 98 15.85 -0.45 -12.73
N ARG A 99 15.59 0.68 -12.04
CA ARG A 99 16.55 1.30 -11.10
C ARG A 99 16.90 0.38 -9.94
N PHE A 100 15.90 -0.23 -9.30
CA PHE A 100 16.09 -1.18 -8.20
C PHE A 100 16.78 -2.46 -8.68
N ALA A 101 16.39 -2.98 -9.85
CA ALA A 101 17.07 -4.14 -10.45
C ALA A 101 18.55 -3.85 -10.72
N ALA A 102 18.88 -2.68 -11.25
CA ALA A 102 20.29 -2.24 -11.44
C ALA A 102 21.09 -2.15 -10.12
N LYS A 103 20.42 -2.01 -8.96
CA LYS A 103 21.04 -2.04 -7.62
C LYS A 103 21.06 -3.43 -6.99
N GLY A 104 20.70 -4.48 -7.75
CA GLY A 104 20.82 -5.87 -7.36
C GLY A 104 19.58 -6.47 -6.68
N PHE A 105 18.45 -5.77 -6.66
CA PHE A 105 17.18 -6.31 -6.17
C PHE A 105 16.46 -7.15 -7.25
N ALA A 106 15.86 -8.27 -6.86
CA ALA A 106 14.72 -8.80 -7.60
C ALA A 106 13.50 -7.90 -7.29
N VAL A 107 12.76 -7.50 -8.31
CA VAL A 107 11.63 -6.57 -8.18
C VAL A 107 10.38 -7.24 -8.72
N TYR A 108 9.30 -7.19 -7.95
CA TYR A 108 7.97 -7.64 -8.33
C TYR A 108 7.04 -6.43 -8.38
N VAL A 109 6.45 -6.19 -9.54
CA VAL A 109 5.52 -5.08 -9.77
C VAL A 109 4.13 -5.69 -10.00
N VAL A 110 3.17 -5.28 -9.19
CA VAL A 110 1.82 -5.85 -9.25
C VAL A 110 0.83 -4.89 -9.92
N ASP A 111 -0.21 -5.45 -10.53
CA ASP A 111 -1.48 -4.75 -10.75
C ASP A 111 -2.44 -5.23 -9.66
N GLN A 112 -3.02 -4.31 -8.87
CA GLN A 112 -3.99 -4.66 -7.82
C GLN A 112 -5.15 -5.48 -8.37
N VAL A 113 -5.75 -6.33 -7.56
CA VAL A 113 -6.95 -7.09 -7.94
C VAL A 113 -8.02 -6.14 -8.51
N GLY A 114 -8.60 -6.54 -9.64
CA GLY A 114 -9.61 -5.72 -10.31
C GLY A 114 -9.05 -4.58 -11.18
N ARG A 115 -7.72 -4.50 -11.40
CA ARG A 115 -7.09 -3.45 -12.21
C ARG A 115 -6.16 -4.01 -13.27
N GLY A 116 -6.04 -3.28 -14.37
CA GLY A 116 -5.08 -3.57 -15.43
C GLY A 116 -5.10 -5.05 -15.83
N ARG A 117 -3.96 -5.70 -15.73
CA ARG A 117 -3.77 -7.11 -16.10
C ARG A 117 -4.34 -8.10 -15.08
N SER A 118 -4.75 -7.65 -13.91
CA SER A 118 -5.49 -8.48 -12.91
C SER A 118 -6.97 -8.67 -13.27
N GLY A 119 -7.45 -7.94 -14.28
CA GLY A 119 -8.83 -8.02 -14.77
C GLY A 119 -9.84 -7.30 -13.87
N GLY A 120 -10.85 -6.69 -14.48
CA GLY A 120 -11.97 -6.07 -13.80
C GLY A 120 -13.22 -6.94 -13.92
N ASP A 121 -14.01 -7.00 -12.84
CA ASP A 121 -15.29 -7.71 -12.81
C ASP A 121 -16.29 -6.92 -11.95
N PRO A 122 -17.02 -5.94 -12.55
CA PRO A 122 -17.99 -5.14 -11.84
C PRO A 122 -19.13 -5.93 -11.19
N GLU A 123 -19.50 -7.07 -11.76
CA GLU A 123 -20.55 -7.95 -11.19
C GLU A 123 -20.08 -8.59 -9.88
N THR A 124 -18.79 -8.89 -9.76
CA THR A 124 -18.19 -9.51 -8.58
C THR A 124 -17.65 -8.50 -7.58
N TYR A 125 -16.98 -7.45 -8.08
CA TYR A 125 -16.23 -6.50 -7.22
C TYR A 125 -17.02 -5.23 -6.90
N GLY A 126 -18.19 -5.03 -7.52
CA GLY A 126 -19.01 -3.84 -7.39
C GLY A 126 -18.62 -2.74 -8.39
N PRO A 127 -19.20 -1.53 -8.25
CA PRO A 127 -19.01 -0.44 -9.19
C PRO A 127 -17.55 0.01 -9.29
N TYR A 128 -17.19 0.53 -10.46
CA TYR A 128 -15.90 1.10 -10.75
C TYR A 128 -16.00 2.61 -10.91
N ALA A 129 -15.02 3.32 -10.36
CA ALA A 129 -14.82 4.75 -10.53
C ALA A 129 -13.66 5.05 -11.50
N ARG A 130 -13.57 6.30 -11.94
CA ARG A 130 -12.43 6.87 -12.67
C ARG A 130 -12.05 8.19 -12.02
N LEU A 131 -10.78 8.54 -12.03
CA LEU A 131 -10.33 9.87 -11.62
C LEU A 131 -10.54 10.87 -12.77
N PRO A 132 -11.28 11.97 -12.54
CA PRO A 132 -11.34 13.08 -13.49
C PRO A 132 -9.94 13.67 -13.74
N VAL A 133 -9.72 14.16 -14.95
CA VAL A 133 -8.45 14.78 -15.31
C VAL A 133 -8.16 16.01 -14.45
N GLU A 134 -9.18 16.76 -14.09
CA GLU A 134 -9.11 17.93 -13.23
C GLU A 134 -8.55 17.62 -11.85
N ASP A 135 -8.91 16.47 -11.27
CA ASP A 135 -8.41 16.04 -9.97
C ASP A 135 -6.91 15.76 -10.04
N LEU A 136 -6.43 15.12 -11.13
CA LEU A 136 -5.02 14.84 -11.28
C LEU A 136 -4.22 16.14 -11.51
N GLU A 137 -4.70 17.03 -12.38
CA GLU A 137 -4.09 18.34 -12.59
C GLU A 137 -3.98 19.14 -11.29
N THR A 138 -4.98 19.03 -10.42
CA THR A 138 -5.12 19.88 -9.24
C THR A 138 -4.25 19.44 -8.06
N VAL A 139 -4.05 18.12 -7.85
CA VAL A 139 -3.37 17.64 -6.65
C VAL A 139 -2.22 16.67 -6.92
N PHE A 140 -2.04 16.15 -8.16
CA PHE A 140 -1.01 15.14 -8.45
C PHE A 140 0.16 15.68 -9.28
N THR A 141 -0.11 16.54 -10.26
CA THR A 141 0.87 16.86 -11.31
C THR A 141 1.03 18.35 -11.62
N GLY A 142 0.00 19.17 -11.37
CA GLY A 142 -0.02 20.61 -11.64
C GLY A 142 -0.53 21.45 -10.45
N GLN A 143 -0.31 20.95 -9.24
CA GLN A 143 -0.83 21.52 -7.99
C GLN A 143 -0.34 22.93 -7.70
N GLU A 144 0.80 23.35 -8.23
CA GLU A 144 1.32 24.71 -8.11
C GLU A 144 0.36 25.76 -8.74
N ARG A 145 -0.46 25.34 -9.67
CA ARG A 145 -1.45 26.20 -10.36
C ARG A 145 -2.72 26.40 -9.54
N SER A 146 -3.15 25.37 -8.81
CA SER A 146 -4.36 25.40 -7.99
C SER A 146 -4.11 26.00 -6.62
N SER A 147 -2.92 25.76 -6.05
CA SER A 147 -2.48 26.22 -4.72
C SER A 147 -3.50 25.97 -3.61
N LEU A 148 -4.17 24.79 -3.64
CA LEU A 148 -5.22 24.45 -2.70
C LEU A 148 -4.71 24.15 -1.27
N TYR A 149 -3.42 23.93 -1.12
CA TYR A 149 -2.73 23.69 0.16
C TYR A 149 -1.36 24.38 0.15
N PRO A 150 -0.77 24.65 1.31
CA PRO A 150 0.41 25.53 1.41
C PRO A 150 1.62 25.08 0.57
N GLN A 151 1.91 23.77 0.52
CA GLN A 151 3.07 23.21 -0.16
C GLN A 151 2.91 23.14 -1.68
N ALA A 152 1.69 23.23 -2.22
CA ALA A 152 1.39 23.06 -3.65
C ALA A 152 2.29 23.92 -4.55
N LYS A 153 2.55 25.17 -4.17
CA LYS A 153 3.38 26.15 -4.91
C LYS A 153 4.85 25.77 -5.05
N LEU A 154 5.32 24.79 -4.26
CA LEU A 154 6.72 24.32 -4.30
C LEU A 154 6.95 23.28 -5.41
N HIS A 155 5.89 22.79 -6.07
CA HIS A 155 6.01 21.78 -7.11
C HIS A 155 6.75 22.30 -8.34
N SER A 156 7.76 21.56 -8.80
CA SER A 156 8.62 21.97 -9.90
C SER A 156 9.22 20.80 -10.68
N GLN A 157 8.87 19.56 -10.35
CA GLN A 157 9.55 18.39 -10.91
C GLN A 157 8.77 17.66 -12.00
N TRP A 158 7.59 18.13 -12.41
CA TRP A 158 6.88 17.48 -13.51
C TRP A 158 7.68 17.59 -14.81
N PRO A 159 7.91 16.48 -15.55
CA PRO A 159 8.73 16.51 -16.76
C PRO A 159 8.05 17.28 -17.91
N GLY A 160 8.84 18.09 -18.61
CA GLY A 160 8.40 18.80 -19.79
C GLY A 160 7.54 20.04 -19.56
N GLY A 161 7.41 20.54 -18.34
CA GLY A 161 6.66 21.76 -18.01
C GLY A 161 5.46 21.50 -17.09
N PRO A 162 4.39 22.28 -17.14
CA PRO A 162 3.27 22.15 -16.21
C PRO A 162 2.55 20.81 -16.41
N GLY A 163 2.23 20.14 -15.31
CA GLY A 163 1.58 18.82 -15.28
C GLY A 163 0.08 18.88 -15.55
N VAL A 164 -0.32 19.39 -16.70
CA VAL A 164 -1.72 19.56 -17.12
C VAL A 164 -1.93 19.14 -18.56
N ARG A 165 -3.18 19.02 -19.00
CA ARG A 165 -3.58 18.70 -20.40
C ARG A 165 -2.80 19.51 -21.41
N GLY A 166 -2.32 18.83 -22.47
CA GLY A 166 -1.50 19.42 -23.53
C GLY A 166 0.01 19.36 -23.24
N ASN A 167 0.44 19.00 -22.03
CA ASN A 167 1.81 18.58 -21.77
C ASN A 167 1.96 17.09 -22.13
N ALA A 168 2.91 16.74 -22.99
CA ALA A 168 3.06 15.38 -23.51
C ALA A 168 3.26 14.33 -22.40
N ALA A 169 4.03 14.66 -21.35
CA ALA A 169 4.23 13.76 -20.22
C ALA A 169 2.94 13.62 -19.38
N PHE A 170 2.18 14.69 -19.20
CA PHE A 170 0.89 14.61 -18.52
C PHE A 170 -0.12 13.77 -19.32
N ASP A 171 -0.24 14.01 -20.62
CA ASP A 171 -1.17 13.27 -21.46
C ASP A 171 -0.83 11.79 -21.47
N GLN A 172 0.46 11.42 -21.57
CA GLN A 172 0.91 10.04 -21.44
C GLN A 172 0.59 9.43 -20.05
N PHE A 173 0.78 10.19 -18.98
CA PHE A 173 0.42 9.76 -17.63
C PHE A 173 -1.09 9.58 -17.49
N TYR A 174 -1.91 10.52 -17.99
CA TYR A 174 -3.36 10.39 -17.88
C TYR A 174 -3.90 9.20 -18.67
N LEU A 175 -3.34 8.89 -19.85
CA LEU A 175 -3.69 7.71 -20.64
C LEU A 175 -3.38 6.38 -19.93
N SER A 176 -2.46 6.38 -18.94
CA SER A 176 -2.16 5.19 -18.15
C SER A 176 -3.17 4.92 -17.02
N GLN A 177 -4.08 5.87 -16.76
CA GLN A 177 -5.08 5.71 -15.69
C GLN A 177 -6.15 4.72 -16.09
N VAL A 178 -6.54 3.86 -15.15
CA VAL A 178 -7.53 2.81 -15.36
C VAL A 178 -8.70 2.94 -14.39
N PRO A 179 -9.88 2.38 -14.70
CA PRO A 179 -10.95 2.24 -13.74
C PRO A 179 -10.48 1.45 -12.51
N TYR A 180 -11.02 1.79 -11.35
CA TYR A 180 -10.71 1.12 -10.09
C TYR A 180 -12.01 0.82 -9.31
N ILE A 181 -11.97 -0.19 -8.44
CA ILE A 181 -13.08 -0.55 -7.57
C ILE A 181 -13.40 0.66 -6.68
N ASP A 182 -14.64 1.16 -6.75
CA ASP A 182 -15.07 2.38 -6.04
C ASP A 182 -15.02 2.19 -4.52
N SER A 183 -15.41 1.02 -4.02
CA SER A 183 -15.31 0.69 -2.61
C SER A 183 -13.86 0.46 -2.18
N ALA A 184 -13.34 1.38 -1.37
CA ALA A 184 -12.01 1.27 -0.82
C ALA A 184 -11.86 0.10 0.18
N LEU A 185 -12.93 -0.23 0.95
CA LEU A 185 -12.96 -1.42 1.80
C LEU A 185 -12.88 -2.69 0.95
N LYS A 186 -13.65 -2.76 -0.14
CA LYS A 186 -13.60 -3.91 -1.04
C LYS A 186 -12.23 -4.09 -1.68
N SER A 187 -11.54 -2.99 -1.98
CA SER A 187 -10.16 -3.05 -2.47
C SER A 187 -9.21 -3.67 -1.43
N GLU A 188 -9.31 -3.29 -0.14
CA GLU A 188 -8.52 -3.90 0.94
C GLU A 188 -8.84 -5.41 1.08
N GLU A 189 -10.11 -5.79 1.12
CA GLU A 189 -10.56 -7.19 1.22
C GLU A 189 -10.04 -8.08 0.08
N LEU A 190 -9.78 -7.54 -1.10
CA LEU A 190 -9.33 -8.28 -2.26
C LEU A 190 -7.80 -8.25 -2.42
N VAL A 191 -7.17 -7.10 -2.16
CA VAL A 191 -5.74 -6.91 -2.41
C VAL A 191 -4.88 -7.52 -1.31
N ASP A 192 -5.29 -7.41 -0.04
CA ASP A 192 -4.51 -7.92 1.08
C ASP A 192 -4.26 -9.44 1.00
N PRO A 193 -5.28 -10.30 0.78
CA PRO A 193 -5.04 -11.73 0.60
C PRO A 193 -4.18 -12.07 -0.62
N ALA A 194 -4.29 -11.29 -1.71
CA ALA A 194 -3.48 -11.51 -2.90
C ALA A 194 -2.01 -11.13 -2.69
N LEU A 195 -1.73 -10.05 -1.93
CA LEU A 195 -0.36 -9.70 -1.52
C LEU A 195 0.23 -10.73 -0.56
N ILE A 196 -0.56 -11.26 0.37
CA ILE A 196 -0.14 -12.36 1.25
C ILE A 196 0.22 -13.59 0.42
N ALA A 197 -0.62 -13.98 -0.54
CA ALA A 197 -0.32 -15.09 -1.44
C ALA A 197 0.95 -14.85 -2.28
N LEU A 198 1.25 -13.58 -2.63
CA LEU A 198 2.52 -13.24 -3.27
C LEU A 198 3.70 -13.46 -2.32
N LEU A 199 3.62 -12.99 -1.08
CA LEU A 199 4.67 -13.19 -0.08
C LEU A 199 4.87 -14.67 0.23
N ASP A 200 3.80 -15.46 0.36
CA ASP A 200 3.88 -16.91 0.54
C ASP A 200 4.61 -17.60 -0.62
N LYS A 201 4.43 -17.11 -1.84
CA LYS A 201 5.07 -17.65 -3.04
C LYS A 201 6.54 -17.28 -3.16
N ILE A 202 6.90 -16.01 -2.89
CA ILE A 202 8.27 -15.49 -3.12
C ILE A 202 9.15 -15.52 -1.86
N GLY A 203 8.57 -15.72 -0.69
CA GLY A 203 9.22 -15.62 0.62
C GLY A 203 9.34 -14.18 1.13
N PRO A 204 10.16 -13.98 2.18
CA PRO A 204 10.32 -12.67 2.80
C PRO A 204 10.73 -11.57 1.82
N ALA A 205 10.05 -10.41 1.88
CA ALA A 205 10.22 -9.32 0.94
C ALA A 205 10.11 -7.93 1.60
N ILE A 206 10.50 -6.92 0.87
CA ILE A 206 10.29 -5.50 1.18
C ILE A 206 9.02 -5.07 0.44
N LEU A 207 8.06 -4.48 1.16
CA LEU A 207 6.90 -3.84 0.54
C LEU A 207 7.24 -2.38 0.25
N LEU A 208 7.04 -1.95 -0.99
CA LEU A 208 7.08 -0.56 -1.41
C LEU A 208 5.69 -0.21 -1.93
N THR A 209 4.96 0.59 -1.17
CA THR A 209 3.56 0.94 -1.44
C THR A 209 3.43 2.44 -1.69
N HIS A 210 2.60 2.83 -2.65
CA HIS A 210 2.34 4.23 -2.95
C HIS A 210 0.86 4.59 -2.72
N SER A 211 0.62 5.71 -2.05
CA SER A 211 -0.71 6.32 -1.95
C SER A 211 -1.76 5.36 -1.37
N GLN A 212 -2.80 5.00 -2.13
CA GLN A 212 -3.83 4.04 -1.73
C GLN A 212 -3.21 2.73 -1.21
N ALA A 213 -2.14 2.26 -1.81
CA ALA A 213 -1.52 0.99 -1.42
C ALA A 213 -0.89 1.03 -0.01
N GLY A 214 -0.73 2.19 0.59
CA GLY A 214 -0.28 2.31 1.97
C GLY A 214 -1.17 1.54 2.95
N VAL A 215 -2.50 1.55 2.76
CA VAL A 215 -3.42 0.79 3.62
C VAL A 215 -3.18 -0.71 3.53
N PHE A 216 -2.94 -1.24 2.32
CA PHE A 216 -2.61 -2.65 2.11
C PHE A 216 -1.25 -3.00 2.74
N GLY A 217 -0.25 -2.12 2.59
CA GLY A 217 1.05 -2.30 3.20
C GLY A 217 0.99 -2.43 4.72
N TRP A 218 0.19 -1.60 5.38
CA TRP A 218 -0.03 -1.70 6.84
C TRP A 218 -0.77 -2.99 7.21
N ALA A 219 -1.86 -3.33 6.52
CA ALA A 219 -2.65 -4.54 6.78
C ALA A 219 -1.81 -5.82 6.58
N VAL A 220 -1.05 -5.92 5.50
CA VAL A 220 -0.18 -7.08 5.21
C VAL A 220 0.99 -7.15 6.19
N SER A 221 1.59 -6.01 6.57
CA SER A 221 2.64 -5.97 7.60
C SER A 221 2.15 -6.43 8.97
N ASP A 222 0.90 -6.12 9.30
CA ASP A 222 0.26 -6.57 10.54
C ASP A 222 -0.07 -8.07 10.52
N GLN A 223 -0.54 -8.60 9.38
CA GLN A 223 -0.90 -10.01 9.23
C GLN A 223 0.32 -10.94 9.04
N ARG A 224 1.38 -10.46 8.40
CA ARG A 224 2.58 -11.24 8.06
C ARG A 224 3.88 -10.52 8.45
N PRO A 225 4.04 -10.13 9.73
CA PRO A 225 5.22 -9.39 10.20
C PRO A 225 6.53 -10.20 10.07
N ASP A 226 6.44 -11.51 9.94
CA ASP A 226 7.56 -12.42 9.70
C ASP A 226 8.05 -12.40 8.23
N LEU A 227 7.17 -12.12 7.27
CA LEU A 227 7.50 -12.05 5.84
C LEU A 227 7.81 -10.64 5.34
N VAL A 228 7.27 -9.59 5.97
CA VAL A 228 7.58 -8.20 5.61
C VAL A 228 8.85 -7.76 6.31
N LYS A 229 9.96 -7.67 5.57
CA LYS A 229 11.29 -7.31 6.13
C LYS A 229 11.52 -5.81 6.25
N ALA A 230 10.79 -5.04 5.48
CA ALA A 230 10.65 -3.58 5.62
C ALA A 230 9.41 -3.12 4.84
N HIS A 231 8.78 -2.04 5.30
CA HIS A 231 7.69 -1.37 4.59
C HIS A 231 8.10 0.06 4.24
N VAL A 232 8.21 0.35 2.95
CA VAL A 232 8.40 1.69 2.41
C VAL A 232 7.03 2.23 2.01
N ALA A 233 6.45 3.06 2.85
CA ALA A 233 5.16 3.69 2.63
C ALA A 233 5.35 5.08 1.99
N ILE A 234 5.22 5.15 0.66
CA ILE A 234 5.36 6.41 -0.08
C ILE A 234 4.02 7.14 -0.04
N GLU A 235 3.99 8.22 0.73
CA GLU A 235 2.80 9.08 0.87
C GLU A 235 1.51 8.27 1.07
N PRO A 236 1.46 7.42 2.11
CA PRO A 236 0.37 6.48 2.31
C PRO A 236 -0.97 7.19 2.45
N ASN A 237 -2.04 6.49 2.10
CA ASN A 237 -3.39 7.03 2.24
C ASN A 237 -3.68 7.45 3.68
N GLY A 238 -4.05 8.70 3.85
CA GLY A 238 -4.31 9.39 5.11
C GLY A 238 -5.23 10.60 4.91
N PRO A 239 -5.41 11.43 5.95
CA PRO A 239 -4.91 11.29 7.31
C PRO A 239 -5.57 10.13 8.08
N THR A 240 -5.18 9.95 9.32
CA THR A 240 -5.75 8.90 10.18
C THR A 240 -7.24 9.12 10.43
N PHE A 241 -8.02 8.03 10.48
CA PHE A 241 -9.45 7.95 10.73
C PHE A 241 -10.36 8.65 9.72
N TYR A 242 -10.18 9.92 9.42
CA TYR A 242 -11.10 10.73 8.60
C TYR A 242 -10.43 11.17 7.30
N ASP A 243 -11.24 11.52 6.30
CA ASP A 243 -10.77 12.20 5.11
C ASP A 243 -10.88 13.71 5.25
N ILE A 244 -10.09 14.42 4.48
CA ILE A 244 -10.14 15.87 4.33
C ILE A 244 -10.31 16.27 2.88
N ARG A 245 -10.83 17.48 2.68
CA ARG A 245 -10.88 18.15 1.39
C ARG A 245 -10.11 19.46 1.47
N PHE A 246 -9.34 19.75 0.42
CA PHE A 246 -8.64 21.02 0.28
C PHE A 246 -9.55 22.08 -0.33
N LYS A 247 -9.43 23.33 0.15
CA LYS A 247 -10.27 24.46 -0.27
C LYS A 247 -9.46 25.67 -0.74
N GLY A 248 -8.18 25.71 -0.39
CA GLY A 248 -7.35 26.90 -0.55
C GLY A 248 -7.66 28.00 0.48
N GLY A 249 -6.90 29.08 0.43
CA GLY A 249 -7.06 30.22 1.34
C GLY A 249 -6.57 29.97 2.75
N ALA A 250 -7.06 30.77 3.72
CA ALA A 250 -6.63 30.69 5.12
C ALA A 250 -7.06 29.38 5.79
N ASP A 251 -8.31 28.95 5.56
CA ASP A 251 -8.87 27.68 6.06
C ASP A 251 -8.78 26.64 4.96
N TRP A 252 -7.58 26.31 4.54
CA TRP A 252 -7.26 25.55 3.33
C TRP A 252 -7.72 24.09 3.33
N TYR A 253 -8.21 23.54 4.46
CA TYR A 253 -8.78 22.19 4.51
C TYR A 253 -9.98 22.09 5.42
N GLU A 254 -10.80 21.08 5.20
CA GLU A 254 -11.90 20.70 6.09
C GLU A 254 -12.07 19.18 6.13
N ARG A 255 -12.65 18.65 7.20
CA ARG A 255 -13.00 17.23 7.32
C ARG A 255 -14.15 16.89 6.38
N VAL A 256 -14.08 15.73 5.72
CA VAL A 256 -15.15 15.20 4.88
C VAL A 256 -16.05 14.27 5.70
N GLY A 257 -17.31 14.65 5.85
CA GLY A 257 -18.33 13.83 6.50
C GLY A 257 -18.08 13.54 7.97
N GLU A 258 -18.95 12.72 8.56
CA GLU A 258 -18.88 12.31 9.97
C GLU A 258 -18.32 10.88 10.14
N ALA A 259 -18.45 10.04 9.11
CA ALA A 259 -18.00 8.66 9.16
C ALA A 259 -16.47 8.57 9.08
N ARG A 260 -15.90 7.60 9.77
CA ARG A 260 -14.47 7.29 9.69
C ARG A 260 -14.14 6.64 8.34
N ALA A 261 -13.33 7.29 7.54
CA ALA A 261 -12.85 6.76 6.27
C ALA A 261 -11.90 5.57 6.46
N ARG A 262 -11.15 5.55 7.56
CA ARG A 262 -10.24 4.48 8.01
C ARG A 262 -10.58 4.14 9.46
N PRO A 263 -11.58 3.27 9.68
CA PRO A 263 -12.12 3.00 11.02
C PRO A 263 -11.10 2.50 12.04
N TYR A 264 -10.02 1.85 11.57
CA TYR A 264 -8.92 1.34 12.40
C TYR A 264 -7.68 2.24 12.37
N GLY A 265 -7.87 3.52 12.13
CA GLY A 265 -6.82 4.53 12.11
C GLY A 265 -6.19 4.71 10.74
N ILE A 266 -5.51 3.71 10.23
CA ILE A 266 -4.76 3.72 8.96
C ILE A 266 -5.29 2.71 7.93
N THR A 267 -6.25 1.88 8.29
CA THR A 267 -6.87 0.86 7.44
C THR A 267 -8.39 0.86 7.59
N ARG A 268 -9.09 0.20 6.66
CA ARG A 268 -10.53 -0.09 6.75
C ARG A 268 -10.78 -1.50 7.28
N VAL A 269 -9.85 -2.43 7.01
CA VAL A 269 -9.87 -3.77 7.62
C VAL A 269 -9.29 -3.72 9.03
N PRO A 270 -9.71 -4.65 9.93
CA PRO A 270 -9.17 -4.73 11.29
C PRO A 270 -7.66 -4.96 11.31
N LEU A 271 -6.99 -4.39 12.32
CA LEU A 271 -5.60 -4.64 12.68
C LEU A 271 -5.54 -5.35 14.03
N HIS A 272 -4.42 -6.00 14.34
CA HIS A 272 -4.18 -6.67 15.61
C HIS A 272 -3.78 -5.67 16.69
N PHE A 273 -4.79 -5.08 17.33
CA PHE A 273 -4.59 -4.18 18.46
C PHE A 273 -4.37 -4.94 19.77
N GLU A 274 -3.62 -4.35 20.68
CA GLU A 274 -3.46 -4.78 22.05
C GLU A 274 -3.75 -3.61 23.03
N PRO A 275 -4.74 -3.76 23.95
CA PRO A 275 -5.73 -4.81 24.03
C PRO A 275 -6.57 -4.97 22.76
N PRO A 276 -7.13 -6.17 22.47
CA PRO A 276 -7.92 -6.42 21.27
C PRO A 276 -9.13 -5.49 21.14
N VAL A 277 -9.53 -5.21 19.90
CA VAL A 277 -10.77 -4.49 19.57
C VAL A 277 -11.80 -5.45 18.98
N SER A 278 -13.07 -5.31 19.39
CA SER A 278 -14.19 -6.04 18.79
C SER A 278 -14.72 -5.33 17.53
N GLY A 279 -14.45 -4.04 17.42
CA GLY A 279 -14.84 -3.21 16.29
C GLY A 279 -14.24 -1.81 16.37
N PRO A 280 -14.46 -0.98 15.34
CA PRO A 280 -13.85 0.35 15.26
C PRO A 280 -14.35 1.32 16.34
N THR A 281 -15.50 1.06 16.94
CA THR A 281 -16.06 1.87 18.04
C THR A 281 -15.25 1.78 19.33
N ASP A 282 -14.47 0.70 19.50
CA ASP A 282 -13.58 0.51 20.65
C ASP A 282 -12.36 1.44 20.63
N LEU A 283 -12.12 2.09 19.50
CA LEU A 283 -11.08 3.10 19.33
C LEU A 283 -11.70 4.49 19.59
N ALA A 284 -11.52 5.01 20.79
CA ALA A 284 -11.85 6.41 21.06
C ALA A 284 -10.87 7.33 20.34
N VAL A 285 -11.38 8.36 19.64
CA VAL A 285 -10.58 9.22 18.76
C VAL A 285 -10.77 10.68 19.15
N VAL A 286 -9.68 11.41 19.20
CA VAL A 286 -9.63 12.85 19.46
C VAL A 286 -8.85 13.57 18.36
N GLN A 287 -9.29 14.75 17.97
CA GLN A 287 -8.49 15.61 17.10
C GLN A 287 -7.55 16.45 17.98
N ALA A 288 -6.26 16.51 17.59
CA ALA A 288 -5.27 17.35 18.26
C ALA A 288 -5.74 18.82 18.32
N ALA A 289 -5.51 19.48 19.45
CA ALA A 289 -5.92 20.87 19.63
C ALA A 289 -5.23 21.82 18.65
N THR A 290 -3.96 21.54 18.32
CA THR A 290 -3.14 22.31 17.38
C THR A 290 -2.53 21.41 16.32
N ALA A 291 -2.23 21.96 15.15
CA ALA A 291 -1.38 21.31 14.14
C ALA A 291 0.09 21.38 14.57
N ALA A 292 0.91 20.47 14.06
CA ALA A 292 2.36 20.45 14.34
C ALA A 292 3.09 21.67 13.74
N ALA A 293 2.56 22.23 12.64
CA ALA A 293 3.04 23.44 11.98
C ALA A 293 1.88 24.11 11.22
N PRO A 294 2.01 25.41 10.84
CA PRO A 294 0.94 26.14 10.13
C PRO A 294 0.52 25.54 8.79
N ASP A 295 1.41 24.79 8.16
CA ASP A 295 1.22 24.11 6.87
C ASP A 295 0.81 22.64 7.03
N LYS A 296 0.43 22.22 8.23
CA LYS A 296 -0.02 20.86 8.56
C LYS A 296 -1.47 20.87 9.03
N ILE A 297 -2.13 19.74 8.89
CA ILE A 297 -3.46 19.54 9.47
C ILE A 297 -3.36 19.17 10.96
N ARG A 298 -4.46 19.31 11.68
CA ARG A 298 -4.60 18.75 13.03
C ARG A 298 -4.91 17.26 12.93
N CYS A 299 -4.06 16.43 13.55
CA CYS A 299 -4.18 14.98 13.49
C CYS A 299 -5.35 14.44 14.32
N TRP A 300 -5.99 13.37 13.84
CA TRP A 300 -6.86 12.53 14.67
C TRP A 300 -6.05 11.35 15.20
N LEU A 301 -6.06 11.20 16.52
CA LEU A 301 -5.29 10.18 17.24
C LEU A 301 -6.20 9.41 18.19
N GLN A 302 -5.72 8.31 18.76
CA GLN A 302 -6.43 7.61 19.82
C GLN A 302 -6.45 8.48 21.09
N VAL A 303 -7.53 8.36 21.87
CA VAL A 303 -7.57 8.89 23.23
C VAL A 303 -6.70 7.99 24.13
N ASP A 304 -5.90 8.58 25.02
CA ASP A 304 -5.08 7.82 25.94
C ASP A 304 -5.92 7.12 27.05
N PRO A 305 -5.52 5.89 27.48
CA PRO A 305 -4.39 5.11 27.00
C PRO A 305 -4.65 4.50 25.61
N ALA A 306 -3.75 4.75 24.68
CA ALA A 306 -3.85 4.24 23.31
C ALA A 306 -3.61 2.73 23.27
N ARG A 307 -4.32 2.05 22.38
CA ARG A 307 -4.06 0.64 22.04
C ARG A 307 -2.83 0.54 21.15
N THR A 308 -2.05 -0.51 21.35
CA THR A 308 -0.83 -0.74 20.58
C THR A 308 -1.06 -1.65 19.36
N LEU A 309 -0.13 -1.63 18.41
CA LEU A 309 -0.08 -2.49 17.22
C LEU A 309 1.23 -3.30 17.24
N PRO A 310 1.30 -4.37 18.05
CA PRO A 310 2.55 -5.10 18.32
C PRO A 310 3.15 -5.74 17.07
N ASN A 311 2.34 -6.16 16.10
CA ASN A 311 2.83 -6.72 14.85
C ASN A 311 3.52 -5.66 13.99
N LEU A 312 2.91 -4.48 13.84
CA LEU A 312 3.53 -3.36 13.11
C LEU A 312 4.82 -2.87 13.78
N ALA A 313 4.88 -2.93 15.11
CA ALA A 313 6.10 -2.57 15.85
C ALA A 313 7.32 -3.47 15.53
N ARG A 314 7.09 -4.68 15.00
CA ARG A 314 8.15 -5.63 14.60
C ARG A 314 8.69 -5.36 13.19
N VAL A 315 7.97 -4.59 12.36
CA VAL A 315 8.31 -4.35 10.96
C VAL A 315 8.99 -2.99 10.83
N PRO A 316 10.25 -2.91 10.41
CA PRO A 316 10.88 -1.64 10.06
C PRO A 316 10.06 -0.94 8.98
N ALA A 317 9.65 0.30 9.24
CA ALA A 317 8.86 1.07 8.29
C ALA A 317 9.41 2.48 8.09
N VAL A 318 9.23 3.04 6.90
CA VAL A 318 9.52 4.44 6.59
C VAL A 318 8.34 5.08 5.86
N ILE A 319 7.99 6.29 6.26
CA ILE A 319 7.06 7.14 5.52
C ILE A 319 7.90 8.10 4.69
N VAL A 320 7.79 7.99 3.36
CA VAL A 320 8.50 8.87 2.40
C VAL A 320 7.55 9.98 2.01
N THR A 321 7.95 11.22 2.23
CA THR A 321 7.11 12.42 2.00
C THR A 321 7.82 13.41 1.09
N ALA A 322 7.17 13.81 0.00
CA ALA A 322 7.64 14.83 -0.94
C ALA A 322 7.33 16.24 -0.45
N GLU A 323 8.15 17.22 -0.87
CA GLU A 323 8.05 18.61 -0.40
C GLU A 323 6.74 19.29 -0.82
N ALA A 324 6.32 19.10 -2.06
CA ALA A 324 5.21 19.81 -2.67
C ALA A 324 3.91 19.00 -2.74
N SER A 325 3.91 17.78 -2.20
CA SER A 325 2.73 16.92 -2.24
C SER A 325 1.66 17.36 -1.24
N PHE A 326 0.41 17.09 -1.57
CA PHE A 326 -0.69 17.24 -0.61
C PHE A 326 -0.54 16.35 0.62
N ARG A 327 0.18 15.23 0.50
CA ARG A 327 0.49 14.33 1.62
C ARG A 327 1.47 14.95 2.61
N ALA A 328 2.30 15.89 2.18
CA ALA A 328 3.17 16.64 3.09
C ALA A 328 2.37 17.33 4.22
N THR A 329 1.11 17.67 3.96
CA THR A 329 0.24 18.28 4.97
C THR A 329 -0.21 17.33 6.09
N MET A 330 -0.14 15.99 5.88
CA MET A 330 -0.82 15.01 6.74
C MET A 330 -0.03 13.74 7.09
N ASP A 331 1.08 13.44 6.44
CA ASP A 331 1.87 12.22 6.72
C ASP A 331 2.39 12.18 8.16
N ASP A 332 2.57 13.34 8.78
CA ASP A 332 2.88 13.45 10.20
C ASP A 332 1.83 12.81 11.10
N CYS A 333 0.55 12.83 10.68
CA CYS A 333 -0.54 12.20 11.42
C CYS A 333 -0.45 10.68 11.39
N THR A 334 -0.09 10.09 10.23
CA THR A 334 0.15 8.66 10.12
C THR A 334 1.33 8.23 11.00
N ALA A 335 2.42 8.99 10.97
CA ALA A 335 3.58 8.72 11.83
C ALA A 335 3.25 8.85 13.32
N ALA A 336 2.50 9.89 13.72
CA ALA A 336 2.09 10.11 15.09
C ALA A 336 1.18 8.97 15.60
N PHE A 337 0.20 8.54 14.81
CA PHE A 337 -0.67 7.42 15.16
C PHE A 337 0.11 6.12 15.35
N LEU A 338 1.01 5.79 14.41
CA LEU A 338 1.86 4.61 14.51
C LEU A 338 2.77 4.66 15.74
N THR A 339 3.34 5.83 16.03
CA THR A 339 4.19 6.04 17.23
C THR A 339 3.38 5.87 18.50
N GLN A 340 2.16 6.45 18.58
CA GLN A 340 1.25 6.26 19.70
C GLN A 340 0.89 4.77 19.89
N ALA A 341 0.73 4.04 18.77
CA ALA A 341 0.46 2.61 18.79
C ALA A 341 1.71 1.73 19.00
N GLY A 342 2.86 2.29 19.35
CA GLY A 342 4.09 1.56 19.67
C GLY A 342 4.96 1.17 18.48
N ALA A 343 4.50 1.39 17.23
CA ALA A 343 5.32 1.27 16.04
C ALA A 343 6.08 2.60 15.81
N LYS A 344 7.34 2.53 15.44
CA LYS A 344 8.20 3.73 15.29
C LYS A 344 8.68 3.85 13.84
N PRO A 345 7.83 4.31 12.91
CA PRO A 345 8.27 4.47 11.54
C PRO A 345 9.34 5.56 11.44
N ASP A 346 10.37 5.31 10.63
CA ASP A 346 11.27 6.37 10.21
C ASP A 346 10.53 7.37 9.30
N ARG A 347 11.09 8.57 9.18
CA ARG A 347 10.60 9.61 8.29
C ARG A 347 11.68 9.94 7.27
N LEU A 348 11.36 9.81 6.00
CA LEU A 348 12.19 10.25 4.88
C LEU A 348 11.50 11.44 4.20
N VAL A 349 11.67 12.62 4.80
CA VAL A 349 11.21 13.89 4.22
C VAL A 349 12.21 14.31 3.16
N LEU A 350 11.86 14.19 1.88
CA LEU A 350 12.79 14.36 0.76
C LEU A 350 13.52 15.71 0.77
N ALA A 351 12.82 16.78 1.15
CA ALA A 351 13.42 18.12 1.25
C ALA A 351 14.58 18.20 2.24
N GLU A 352 14.54 17.45 3.33
CA GLU A 352 15.62 17.40 4.34
C GLU A 352 16.87 16.69 3.81
N HIS A 353 16.72 15.92 2.72
CA HIS A 353 17.80 15.25 2.00
C HIS A 353 18.21 15.98 0.71
N GLY A 354 17.78 17.25 0.53
CA GLY A 354 18.09 18.07 -0.63
C GLY A 354 17.32 17.70 -1.91
N ILE A 355 16.34 16.78 -1.82
CA ILE A 355 15.47 16.36 -2.93
C ILE A 355 14.20 17.20 -2.85
N ARG A 356 14.09 18.21 -3.71
CA ARG A 356 13.09 19.27 -3.61
C ARG A 356 12.16 19.33 -4.80
N GLY A 357 11.00 19.96 -4.58
CA GLY A 357 10.01 20.27 -5.62
C GLY A 357 9.18 19.08 -6.07
N ASN A 358 9.30 17.91 -5.45
CA ASN A 358 8.51 16.74 -5.79
C ASN A 358 7.08 16.85 -5.30
N GLY A 359 6.15 16.41 -6.15
CA GLY A 359 4.75 16.17 -5.81
C GLY A 359 4.47 14.71 -5.48
N HIS A 360 3.18 14.35 -5.52
CA HIS A 360 2.70 13.01 -5.17
C HIS A 360 3.21 11.89 -6.10
N MET A 361 3.51 12.25 -7.36
CA MET A 361 3.95 11.29 -8.37
C MET A 361 5.49 11.23 -8.50
N MET A 362 6.20 11.33 -7.38
CA MET A 362 7.68 11.43 -7.31
C MET A 362 8.42 10.34 -8.10
N MET A 363 7.80 9.16 -8.33
CA MET A 363 8.38 8.09 -9.13
C MET A 363 8.37 8.38 -10.65
N LEU A 364 7.60 9.35 -11.09
CA LEU A 364 7.45 9.76 -12.49
C LEU A 364 8.14 11.09 -12.80
N GLU A 365 8.53 11.85 -11.78
CA GLU A 365 9.06 13.19 -11.88
C GLU A 365 10.52 13.24 -12.32
N ALA A 366 10.99 14.41 -12.72
CA ALA A 366 12.29 14.60 -13.38
C ALA A 366 13.49 14.08 -12.56
N ASN A 367 13.43 14.20 -11.22
CA ASN A 367 14.46 13.74 -10.29
C ASN A 367 14.13 12.39 -9.63
N SER A 368 13.23 11.59 -10.22
CA SER A 368 12.77 10.29 -9.67
C SER A 368 13.89 9.34 -9.29
N ASP A 369 15.03 9.38 -9.98
CA ASP A 369 16.21 8.58 -9.67
C ASP A 369 16.84 8.93 -8.31
N ALA A 370 16.89 10.23 -7.97
CA ALA A 370 17.40 10.67 -6.67
C ALA A 370 16.50 10.21 -5.53
N VAL A 371 15.18 10.24 -5.75
CA VAL A 371 14.20 9.70 -4.79
C VAL A 371 14.40 8.19 -4.60
N ALA A 372 14.52 7.44 -5.70
CA ALA A 372 14.77 6.00 -5.65
C ALA A 372 16.06 5.66 -4.90
N ASP A 373 17.14 6.40 -5.14
CA ASP A 373 18.44 6.17 -4.46
C ASP A 373 18.34 6.46 -2.95
N ALA A 374 17.60 7.48 -2.53
CA ALA A 374 17.37 7.75 -1.11
C ALA A 374 16.59 6.59 -0.44
N ILE A 375 15.54 6.10 -1.08
CA ILE A 375 14.76 4.94 -0.61
C ILE A 375 15.63 3.68 -0.54
N ILE A 376 16.43 3.40 -1.57
CA ILE A 376 17.36 2.26 -1.61
C ILE A 376 18.40 2.36 -0.50
N GLY A 377 18.88 3.57 -0.22
CA GLY A 377 19.80 3.83 0.89
C GLY A 377 19.20 3.44 2.24
N TRP A 378 17.97 3.86 2.50
CA TRP A 378 17.22 3.50 3.71
C TRP A 378 17.01 1.97 3.80
N ILE A 379 16.54 1.33 2.72
CA ILE A 379 16.30 -0.12 2.67
C ILE A 379 17.59 -0.87 3.06
N LYS A 380 18.72 -0.53 2.44
CA LYS A 380 20.00 -1.18 2.73
C LYS A 380 20.42 -1.00 4.19
N GLY A 381 20.19 0.17 4.77
CA GLY A 381 20.45 0.43 6.18
C GLY A 381 19.63 -0.41 7.16
N LYS A 382 18.40 -0.85 6.73
CA LYS A 382 17.50 -1.64 7.57
C LYS A 382 17.56 -3.15 7.35
N THR A 383 17.97 -3.59 6.15
CA THR A 383 17.84 -5.00 5.75
C THR A 383 19.18 -5.73 5.56
N GLN A 384 20.29 -5.01 5.50
CA GLN A 384 21.61 -5.63 5.52
C GLN A 384 22.02 -5.93 6.96
N ALA A 385 22.56 -7.13 7.21
CA ALA A 385 23.20 -7.41 8.49
C ALA A 385 24.37 -6.41 8.71
N PRO A 386 24.58 -5.92 9.94
CA PRO A 386 25.77 -5.14 10.21
C PRO A 386 27.00 -5.90 9.71
N ALA A 387 27.88 -5.21 8.99
CA ALA A 387 29.16 -5.80 8.58
C ALA A 387 29.79 -6.41 9.83
N ARG A 388 30.11 -7.72 9.80
CA ARG A 388 30.85 -8.32 10.90
C ARG A 388 32.19 -7.60 10.98
N PRO A 389 32.60 -7.16 12.17
CA PRO A 389 33.87 -6.48 12.37
C PRO A 389 35.08 -7.34 11.96
#